data_c3ff444d65a14bb4a56b75b14cc71e9b
#
_entry.id   c3ff444d65a14bb4a56b75b14cc71e9b
#
_cell.length_a   1.000
_cell.length_b   1.000
_cell.length_c   1.000
_cell.angle_alpha   90.00
_cell.angle_beta   90.00
_cell.angle_gamma   90.00
#
_symmetry.space_group_name_H-M   'P 1'
#
loop_
_entity.id
_entity.type
_entity.pdbx_description
1 polymer ?
#
loop_
_entity_poly.entity_id
_entity_poly.type
_entity_poly.pdbx_seq_one_letter_code
_entity_poly.pdbx_strand_id
1 'polypeptide(L)'
;MTDLPKIGKPATNALAIVGIDQIEQLSSVTKSNLAHLHGLGPKAIEILEKSLLELGLSFSLVSPDLPELPFFLIGDLACDNAPKRRIVRDLAMSLYAKGLAYDGSLMVDDVVYRAPYSNLVLIGRDQVVSGAIRLTDISSIEVFQILSHGKEAALHGKIVDKQGTLTYFSMFFVFASHKKDSAVSQIMHYQQT
;
A
#
# COMPACT_ATOMS: atom_id res chain seq x y z
N MET A 1 7.02 -12.15 17.72
CA MET A 1 5.83 -11.32 17.47
C MET A 1 5.24 -10.98 18.82
N THR A 2 5.08 -9.72 19.10
CA THR A 2 4.74 -9.20 20.43
C THR A 2 3.40 -8.48 20.35
N ASP A 3 2.50 -8.77 21.28
CA ASP A 3 1.19 -8.12 21.35
C ASP A 3 1.32 -6.61 21.57
N LEU A 4 0.30 -5.86 21.16
CA LEU A 4 0.22 -4.43 21.42
C LEU A 4 0.14 -4.14 22.93
N PRO A 5 0.80 -3.10 23.41
CA PRO A 5 0.70 -2.67 24.83
C PRO A 5 -0.72 -2.14 25.12
N LYS A 6 -1.03 -1.98 26.41
CA LYS A 6 -2.32 -1.42 26.85
C LYS A 6 -2.41 0.08 26.53
N ILE A 7 -3.04 0.43 25.41
CA ILE A 7 -3.20 1.82 24.91
C ILE A 7 -4.65 2.34 25.04
N GLY A 8 -5.55 1.55 25.62
CA GLY A 8 -6.98 1.86 25.75
C GLY A 8 -7.80 1.37 24.56
N LYS A 9 -9.08 1.00 24.84
CA LYS A 9 -9.99 0.40 23.82
C LYS A 9 -10.11 1.21 22.53
N PRO A 10 -10.28 2.55 22.52
CA PRO A 10 -10.38 3.30 21.26
C PRO A 10 -9.14 3.16 20.38
N ALA A 11 -7.95 3.25 20.97
CA ALA A 11 -6.69 3.13 20.25
C ALA A 11 -6.45 1.70 19.76
N THR A 12 -6.74 0.68 20.56
CA THR A 12 -6.64 -0.72 20.16
C THR A 12 -7.59 -1.02 18.99
N ASN A 13 -8.83 -0.55 19.04
CA ASN A 13 -9.79 -0.72 17.95
C ASN A 13 -9.34 0.01 16.67
N ALA A 14 -8.80 1.22 16.80
CA ALA A 14 -8.30 1.97 15.65
C ALA A 14 -7.16 1.23 14.94
N LEU A 15 -6.23 0.63 15.68
CA LEU A 15 -5.15 -0.18 15.11
C LEU A 15 -5.68 -1.48 14.49
N ALA A 16 -6.64 -2.15 15.14
CA ALA A 16 -7.25 -3.38 14.61
C ALA A 16 -7.99 -3.14 13.28
N ILE A 17 -8.69 -2.00 13.13
CA ILE A 17 -9.38 -1.62 11.88
C ILE A 17 -8.41 -1.50 10.71
N VAL A 18 -7.18 -1.06 10.96
CA VAL A 18 -6.13 -0.98 9.92
C VAL A 18 -5.24 -2.21 9.87
N GLY A 19 -5.59 -3.28 10.60
CA GLY A 19 -4.89 -4.57 10.56
C GLY A 19 -3.56 -4.59 11.32
N ILE A 20 -3.34 -3.67 12.25
CA ILE A 20 -2.19 -3.63 13.15
C ILE A 20 -2.60 -4.29 14.47
N ASP A 21 -2.09 -5.49 14.73
CA ASP A 21 -2.31 -6.28 15.93
C ASP A 21 -1.02 -6.61 16.69
N GLN A 22 0.14 -6.28 16.12
CA GLN A 22 1.47 -6.54 16.68
C GLN A 22 2.34 -5.29 16.68
N ILE A 23 3.19 -5.16 17.70
CA ILE A 23 4.02 -3.97 17.88
C ILE A 23 5.05 -3.81 16.75
N GLU A 24 5.58 -4.90 16.23
CA GLU A 24 6.60 -4.88 15.17
C GLU A 24 6.09 -4.27 13.86
N GLN A 25 4.79 -4.39 13.56
CA GLN A 25 4.19 -3.79 12.35
C GLN A 25 4.29 -2.26 12.36
N LEU A 26 4.36 -1.65 13.55
CA LEU A 26 4.52 -0.20 13.69
C LEU A 26 5.88 0.32 13.22
N SER A 27 6.89 -0.53 13.10
CA SER A 27 8.19 -0.14 12.53
C SER A 27 8.09 0.24 11.04
N SER A 28 7.02 -0.19 10.37
CA SER A 28 6.73 0.13 8.96
C SER A 28 5.78 1.33 8.79
N VAL A 29 5.42 2.01 9.89
CA VAL A 29 4.46 3.12 9.90
C VAL A 29 5.12 4.38 10.47
N THR A 30 4.80 5.55 9.90
CA THR A 30 5.29 6.81 10.45
C THR A 30 4.41 7.28 11.61
N LYS A 31 5.02 7.99 12.55
CA LYS A 31 4.31 8.62 13.67
C LYS A 31 3.21 9.60 13.19
N SER A 32 3.46 10.27 12.06
CA SER A 32 2.49 11.17 11.43
C SER A 32 1.25 10.41 10.93
N ASN A 33 1.43 9.28 10.26
CA ASN A 33 0.30 8.47 9.78
C ASN A 33 -0.57 7.99 10.94
N LEU A 34 0.06 7.54 12.05
CA LEU A 34 -0.69 7.12 13.24
C LEU A 34 -1.49 8.25 13.87
N ALA A 35 -0.97 9.48 13.86
CA ALA A 35 -1.66 10.65 14.41
C ALA A 35 -2.97 11.00 13.66
N HIS A 36 -3.12 10.55 12.41
CA HIS A 36 -4.34 10.74 11.62
C HIS A 36 -5.41 9.65 11.87
N LEU A 37 -5.07 8.56 12.59
CA LEU A 37 -6.05 7.52 12.92
C LEU A 37 -7.02 8.01 14.01
N HIS A 38 -8.29 8.04 13.65
CA HIS A 38 -9.34 8.39 14.62
C HIS A 38 -9.35 7.39 15.80
N GLY A 39 -9.26 7.88 17.00
CA GLY A 39 -9.19 7.06 18.21
C GLY A 39 -7.77 6.82 18.76
N LEU A 40 -6.72 7.19 18.01
CA LEU A 40 -5.33 7.09 18.44
C LEU A 40 -4.80 8.46 18.90
N GLY A 41 -4.89 8.74 20.19
CA GLY A 41 -4.40 10.00 20.77
C GLY A 41 -2.89 10.03 21.04
N PRO A 42 -2.31 11.22 21.31
CA PRO A 42 -0.86 11.38 21.54
C PRO A 42 -0.30 10.45 22.63
N LYS A 43 -1.04 10.26 23.72
CA LYS A 43 -0.63 9.38 24.84
C LYS A 43 -0.50 7.90 24.38
N ALA A 44 -1.39 7.43 23.50
CA ALA A 44 -1.29 6.07 22.95
C ALA A 44 -0.05 5.95 22.07
N ILE A 45 0.24 6.95 21.23
CA ILE A 45 1.44 6.98 20.38
C ILE A 45 2.72 6.95 21.22
N GLU A 46 2.78 7.69 22.33
CA GLU A 46 3.94 7.65 23.24
C GLU A 46 4.16 6.27 23.87
N ILE A 47 3.09 5.58 24.28
CA ILE A 47 3.17 4.20 24.80
C ILE A 47 3.68 3.25 23.72
N LEU A 48 3.18 3.36 22.49
CA LEU A 48 3.62 2.54 21.37
C LEU A 48 5.10 2.80 21.04
N GLU A 49 5.53 4.05 21.00
CA GLU A 49 6.91 4.45 20.77
C GLU A 49 7.86 3.85 21.82
N LYS A 50 7.49 3.92 23.10
CA LYS A 50 8.26 3.34 24.19
C LYS A 50 8.37 1.82 24.04
N SER A 51 7.27 1.14 23.71
CA SER A 51 7.29 -0.32 23.52
C SER A 51 8.10 -0.74 22.30
N LEU A 52 8.11 0.04 21.21
CA LEU A 52 9.01 -0.18 20.09
C LEU A 52 10.48 -0.06 20.50
N LEU A 53 10.82 0.98 21.25
CA LEU A 53 12.19 1.20 21.73
C LEU A 53 12.69 0.07 22.65
N GLU A 54 11.82 -0.50 23.49
CA GLU A 54 12.13 -1.65 24.34
C GLU A 54 12.49 -2.89 23.52
N LEU A 55 12.00 -3.00 22.28
CA LEU A 55 12.33 -4.04 21.31
C LEU A 55 13.50 -3.68 20.39
N GLY A 56 14.13 -2.52 20.58
CA GLY A 56 15.19 -2.01 19.71
C GLY A 56 14.68 -1.54 18.34
N LEU A 57 13.36 -1.27 18.23
CA LEU A 57 12.70 -0.80 17.01
C LEU A 57 12.30 0.69 17.16
N SER A 58 11.96 1.31 16.05
CA SER A 58 11.40 2.68 16.02
C SER A 58 10.34 2.78 14.93
N PHE A 59 9.48 3.78 15.00
CA PHE A 59 8.62 4.14 13.88
C PHE A 59 9.44 4.43 12.62
N SER A 60 8.88 4.16 11.44
CA SER A 60 9.49 4.57 10.19
C SER A 60 9.69 6.10 10.16
N LEU A 61 10.86 6.52 9.72
CA LEU A 61 11.18 7.95 9.52
C LEU A 61 10.80 8.42 8.11
N VAL A 62 10.55 7.47 7.21
CA VAL A 62 10.25 7.76 5.80
C VAL A 62 8.75 7.75 5.61
N SER A 63 8.16 8.94 5.44
CA SER A 63 6.83 9.05 4.85
C SER A 63 6.98 8.75 3.36
N PRO A 64 6.20 7.82 2.78
CA PRO A 64 6.18 7.67 1.33
C PRO A 64 5.82 9.02 0.72
N ASP A 65 6.54 9.39 -0.35
CA ASP A 65 6.27 10.61 -1.14
C ASP A 65 5.03 10.35 -2.02
N LEU A 66 3.92 10.09 -1.35
CA LEU A 66 2.61 9.80 -1.93
C LEU A 66 1.64 10.90 -1.50
N PRO A 67 0.69 11.27 -2.36
CA PRO A 67 -0.39 12.17 -1.96
C PRO A 67 -1.23 11.55 -0.84
N GLU A 68 -2.08 12.34 -0.23
CA GLU A 68 -3.04 11.85 0.77
C GLU A 68 -3.94 10.77 0.16
N LEU A 69 -3.88 9.57 0.72
CA LEU A 69 -4.64 8.42 0.25
C LEU A 69 -5.92 8.25 1.09
N PRO A 70 -7.02 7.72 0.50
CA PRO A 70 -8.27 7.50 1.21
C PRO A 70 -8.25 6.27 2.15
N PHE A 71 -7.09 5.67 2.34
CA PHE A 71 -6.85 4.50 3.18
C PHE A 71 -5.49 4.61 3.88
N PHE A 72 -5.34 3.87 4.96
CA PHE A 72 -4.08 3.79 5.69
C PHE A 72 -3.08 2.87 4.97
N LEU A 73 -1.83 3.31 4.81
CA LEU A 73 -0.80 2.56 4.11
C LEU A 73 0.29 2.09 5.07
N ILE A 74 0.61 0.79 5.02
CA ILE A 74 1.56 0.10 5.88
C ILE A 74 2.62 -0.60 5.01
N GLY A 75 3.84 -0.66 5.47
CA GLY A 75 4.93 -1.40 4.84
C GLY A 75 6.19 -0.58 4.65
N ASP A 76 7.28 -1.24 4.28
CA ASP A 76 8.51 -0.57 3.83
C ASP A 76 8.35 -0.12 2.38
N LEU A 77 7.95 1.12 2.22
CA LEU A 77 7.65 1.74 0.94
C LEU A 77 8.79 2.63 0.45
N ALA A 78 9.94 2.63 1.14
CA ALA A 78 11.13 3.33 0.72
C ALA A 78 11.66 2.75 -0.60
N CYS A 79 11.74 3.60 -1.61
CA CYS A 79 12.17 3.20 -2.96
C CYS A 79 13.40 4.02 -3.41
N ASP A 80 14.28 4.42 -2.50
CA ASP A 80 15.28 5.47 -2.65
C ASP A 80 16.07 5.40 -3.95
N ASN A 81 16.72 4.26 -4.22
CA ASN A 81 17.56 4.07 -5.42
C ASN A 81 16.92 3.13 -6.46
N ALA A 82 15.61 2.92 -6.39
CA ALA A 82 14.88 2.00 -7.26
C ALA A 82 13.69 2.68 -7.95
N PRO A 83 13.91 3.52 -8.99
CA PRO A 83 12.84 4.28 -9.65
C PRO A 83 11.66 3.42 -10.10
N LYS A 84 11.91 2.21 -10.61
CA LYS A 84 10.84 1.30 -11.02
C LYS A 84 10.00 0.78 -9.85
N ARG A 85 10.57 0.59 -8.66
CA ARG A 85 9.79 0.27 -7.45
C ARG A 85 8.86 1.43 -7.09
N ARG A 86 9.35 2.67 -7.18
CA ARG A 86 8.54 3.87 -6.95
C ARG A 86 7.38 3.94 -7.93
N ILE A 87 7.65 3.79 -9.23
CA ILE A 87 6.61 3.81 -10.28
C ILE A 87 5.51 2.79 -9.99
N VAL A 88 5.85 1.53 -9.68
CA VAL A 88 4.81 0.51 -9.44
C VAL A 88 4.09 0.70 -8.11
N ARG A 89 4.77 1.21 -7.08
CA ARG A 89 4.14 1.62 -5.81
C ARG A 89 3.08 2.70 -6.06
N ASP A 90 3.49 3.78 -6.70
CA ASP A 90 2.65 4.95 -6.94
C ASP A 90 1.47 4.60 -7.85
N LEU A 91 1.73 3.82 -8.90
CA LEU A 91 0.69 3.33 -9.79
C LEU A 91 -0.30 2.40 -9.07
N ALA A 92 0.17 1.41 -8.31
CA ALA A 92 -0.71 0.51 -7.58
C ALA A 92 -1.58 1.27 -6.57
N MET A 93 -0.99 2.18 -5.79
CA MET A 93 -1.73 2.98 -4.81
C MET A 93 -2.74 3.91 -5.48
N SER A 94 -2.38 4.52 -6.61
CA SER A 94 -3.31 5.32 -7.41
C SER A 94 -4.50 4.49 -7.93
N LEU A 95 -4.26 3.27 -8.43
CA LEU A 95 -5.35 2.38 -8.87
C LEU A 95 -6.30 2.01 -7.72
N TYR A 96 -5.76 1.68 -6.53
CA TYR A 96 -6.59 1.42 -5.34
C TYR A 96 -7.33 2.67 -4.84
N ALA A 97 -6.76 3.85 -5.04
CA ALA A 97 -7.39 5.14 -4.75
C ALA A 97 -8.29 5.63 -5.90
N LYS A 98 -8.66 4.77 -6.86
CA LYS A 98 -9.54 5.07 -8.01
C LYS A 98 -9.02 6.23 -8.87
N GLY A 99 -7.74 6.25 -9.12
CA GLY A 99 -7.07 7.26 -9.94
C GLY A 99 -6.76 8.57 -9.23
N LEU A 100 -6.98 8.66 -7.91
CA LEU A 100 -6.55 9.82 -7.14
C LEU A 100 -5.04 10.01 -7.30
N ALA A 101 -4.62 11.25 -7.64
CA ALA A 101 -3.21 11.58 -7.88
C ALA A 101 -2.53 10.73 -8.97
N TYR A 102 -3.29 10.21 -9.92
CA TYR A 102 -2.73 9.47 -11.05
C TYR A 102 -1.87 10.39 -11.93
N ASP A 103 -0.61 10.01 -12.09
CA ASP A 103 0.28 10.61 -13.09
C ASP A 103 0.19 9.80 -14.40
N GLY A 104 -0.35 10.41 -15.46
CA GLY A 104 -0.52 9.79 -16.75
C GLY A 104 0.77 9.25 -17.36
N SER A 105 1.96 9.71 -16.92
CA SER A 105 3.25 9.23 -17.38
C SER A 105 3.61 7.82 -16.88
N LEU A 106 2.94 7.32 -15.84
CA LEU A 106 3.24 6.02 -15.24
C LEU A 106 2.85 4.82 -16.12
N MET A 107 1.91 5.00 -17.05
CA MET A 107 1.47 3.96 -18.00
C MET A 107 1.57 4.43 -19.44
N VAL A 108 1.82 3.53 -20.39
CA VAL A 108 1.66 3.81 -21.83
C VAL A 108 0.18 3.99 -22.18
N ASP A 109 -0.15 4.65 -23.32
CA ASP A 109 -1.54 4.91 -23.72
C ASP A 109 -2.35 3.63 -23.90
N ASP A 110 -1.72 2.60 -24.48
CA ASP A 110 -2.31 1.30 -24.81
C ASP A 110 -2.01 0.21 -23.74
N VAL A 111 -1.78 0.63 -22.50
CA VAL A 111 -1.52 -0.30 -21.37
C VAL A 111 -2.58 -1.40 -21.29
N VAL A 112 -2.14 -2.62 -21.02
CA VAL A 112 -3.03 -3.78 -20.88
C VAL A 112 -3.06 -4.23 -19.42
N TYR A 113 -4.24 -4.22 -18.82
CA TYR A 113 -4.49 -4.76 -17.49
C TYR A 113 -5.27 -6.07 -17.59
N ARG A 114 -4.84 -7.07 -16.84
CA ARG A 114 -5.49 -8.38 -16.72
C ARG A 114 -5.69 -8.77 -15.27
N ALA A 115 -6.90 -9.22 -14.95
CA ALA A 115 -7.22 -9.81 -13.65
C ALA A 115 -7.88 -11.19 -13.87
N PRO A 116 -7.08 -12.28 -13.94
CA PRO A 116 -7.58 -13.62 -14.25
C PRO A 116 -8.64 -14.12 -13.27
N TYR A 117 -8.54 -13.76 -11.99
CA TYR A 117 -9.51 -14.13 -10.96
C TYR A 117 -10.94 -13.64 -11.23
N SER A 118 -11.10 -12.62 -12.06
CA SER A 118 -12.41 -12.04 -12.43
C SER A 118 -12.67 -12.04 -13.93
N ASN A 119 -11.83 -12.69 -14.74
CA ASN A 119 -11.86 -12.69 -16.20
C ASN A 119 -11.86 -11.28 -16.83
N LEU A 120 -11.23 -10.32 -16.15
CA LEU A 120 -11.20 -8.91 -16.57
C LEU A 120 -9.97 -8.63 -17.44
N VAL A 121 -10.20 -8.01 -18.58
CA VAL A 121 -9.15 -7.42 -19.43
C VAL A 121 -9.56 -6.00 -19.79
N LEU A 122 -8.67 -5.04 -19.52
CA LEU A 122 -8.85 -3.62 -19.84
C LEU A 122 -7.68 -3.17 -20.73
N ILE A 123 -7.95 -2.32 -21.71
CA ILE A 123 -6.94 -1.78 -22.62
C ILE A 123 -7.07 -0.26 -22.65
N GLY A 124 -5.94 0.42 -22.43
CA GLY A 124 -5.86 1.86 -22.39
C GLY A 124 -6.00 2.44 -20.98
N ARG A 125 -5.34 3.58 -20.75
CA ARG A 125 -5.23 4.25 -19.46
C ARG A 125 -6.57 4.48 -18.78
N ASP A 126 -7.51 5.08 -19.50
CA ASP A 126 -8.81 5.49 -18.93
C ASP A 126 -9.60 4.29 -18.43
N GLN A 127 -9.60 3.18 -19.19
CA GLN A 127 -10.26 1.95 -18.77
C GLN A 127 -9.58 1.33 -17.55
N VAL A 128 -8.24 1.35 -17.50
CA VAL A 128 -7.49 0.81 -16.37
C VAL A 128 -7.73 1.64 -15.12
N VAL A 129 -7.63 2.95 -15.20
CA VAL A 129 -7.84 3.83 -14.03
C VAL A 129 -9.26 3.70 -13.49
N SER A 130 -10.27 3.63 -14.35
CA SER A 130 -11.68 3.57 -13.92
C SER A 130 -12.16 2.18 -13.53
N GLY A 131 -11.56 1.12 -14.06
CA GLY A 131 -12.12 -0.23 -13.99
C GLY A 131 -11.24 -1.31 -13.37
N ALA A 132 -9.94 -1.05 -13.11
CA ALA A 132 -9.01 -2.07 -12.64
C ALA A 132 -9.33 -2.57 -11.23
N ILE A 133 -9.68 -1.66 -10.33
CA ILE A 133 -9.94 -1.99 -8.92
C ILE A 133 -11.43 -1.81 -8.62
N ARG A 134 -12.08 -2.90 -8.22
CA ARG A 134 -13.50 -2.91 -7.85
C ARG A 134 -13.75 -2.88 -6.35
N LEU A 135 -12.72 -3.01 -5.54
CA LEU A 135 -12.82 -2.92 -4.09
C LEU A 135 -13.27 -1.51 -3.69
N THR A 136 -14.21 -1.47 -2.75
CA THR A 136 -14.71 -0.24 -2.12
C THR A 136 -14.40 -0.29 -0.62
N ASP A 137 -14.47 0.86 0.02
CA ASP A 137 -14.38 0.96 1.49
C ASP A 137 -13.07 0.39 2.08
N ILE A 138 -11.96 0.53 1.36
CA ILE A 138 -10.65 0.13 1.86
C ILE A 138 -10.33 0.96 3.12
N SER A 139 -9.98 0.26 4.21
CA SER A 139 -9.49 0.85 5.45
C SER A 139 -7.97 0.97 5.43
N SER A 140 -7.28 -0.11 5.05
CA SER A 140 -5.83 -0.14 4.96
C SER A 140 -5.32 -1.05 3.86
N ILE A 141 -4.11 -0.73 3.38
CA ILE A 141 -3.30 -1.60 2.51
C ILE A 141 -1.96 -1.81 3.19
N GLU A 142 -1.57 -3.05 3.38
CA GLU A 142 -0.22 -3.42 3.82
C GLU A 142 0.54 -4.02 2.62
N VAL A 143 1.62 -3.36 2.22
CA VAL A 143 2.51 -3.84 1.16
C VAL A 143 3.64 -4.63 1.83
N PHE A 144 3.74 -5.92 1.55
CA PHE A 144 4.75 -6.78 2.12
C PHE A 144 6.10 -6.63 1.42
N GLN A 145 6.08 -6.49 0.10
CA GLN A 145 7.30 -6.38 -0.67
C GLN A 145 7.06 -5.72 -2.03
N ILE A 146 8.07 -4.97 -2.49
CA ILE A 146 8.15 -4.42 -3.85
C ILE A 146 9.47 -4.89 -4.47
N LEU A 147 9.40 -5.54 -5.61
CA LEU A 147 10.55 -6.04 -6.37
C LEU A 147 10.60 -5.40 -7.75
N SER A 148 11.81 -5.22 -8.29
CA SER A 148 11.99 -4.84 -9.70
C SER A 148 13.29 -5.42 -10.25
N HIS A 149 13.23 -5.92 -11.48
CA HIS A 149 14.39 -6.39 -12.23
C HIS A 149 14.18 -6.17 -13.74
N GLY A 150 15.12 -5.50 -14.39
CA GLY A 150 15.05 -5.27 -15.82
C GLY A 150 13.77 -4.52 -16.24
N LYS A 151 12.92 -5.17 -17.02
CA LYS A 151 11.61 -4.65 -17.48
C LYS A 151 10.44 -5.09 -16.59
N GLU A 152 10.69 -5.80 -15.51
CA GLU A 152 9.66 -6.40 -14.69
C GLU A 152 9.69 -5.84 -13.28
N ALA A 153 8.52 -5.76 -12.66
CA ALA A 153 8.37 -5.47 -11.25
C ALA A 153 7.14 -6.18 -10.69
N ALA A 154 7.14 -6.37 -9.38
CA ALA A 154 6.01 -6.93 -8.67
C ALA A 154 5.85 -6.27 -7.31
N LEU A 155 4.62 -6.23 -6.82
CA LEU A 155 4.33 -5.96 -5.42
C LEU A 155 3.20 -6.87 -4.95
N HIS A 156 3.19 -7.16 -3.67
CA HIS A 156 2.13 -7.95 -3.05
C HIS A 156 1.87 -7.49 -1.61
N GLY A 157 0.71 -7.83 -1.11
CA GLY A 157 0.28 -7.41 0.21
C GLY A 157 -1.11 -7.90 0.58
N LYS A 158 -1.68 -7.23 1.56
CA LYS A 158 -3.07 -7.44 1.98
C LYS A 158 -3.83 -6.13 2.07
N ILE A 159 -5.12 -6.23 1.94
CA ILE A 159 -6.09 -5.15 2.05
C ILE A 159 -7.07 -5.52 3.16
N VAL A 160 -7.40 -4.56 4.00
CA VAL A 160 -8.49 -4.68 4.98
C VAL A 160 -9.54 -3.63 4.61
N ASP A 161 -10.79 -4.05 4.46
CA ASP A 161 -11.90 -3.12 4.27
C ASP A 161 -12.46 -2.59 5.61
N LYS A 162 -13.40 -1.65 5.56
CA LYS A 162 -14.03 -1.07 6.76
C LYS A 162 -14.88 -2.08 7.55
N GLN A 163 -15.23 -3.21 6.97
CA GLN A 163 -15.95 -4.30 7.60
C GLN A 163 -15.00 -5.32 8.24
N GLY A 164 -13.66 -5.17 8.03
CA GLY A 164 -12.63 -6.07 8.52
C GLY A 164 -12.38 -7.27 7.61
N THR A 165 -12.92 -7.28 6.38
CA THR A 165 -12.64 -8.34 5.40
C THR A 165 -11.22 -8.24 4.92
N LEU A 166 -10.52 -9.37 4.90
CA LEU A 166 -9.13 -9.48 4.48
C LEU A 166 -9.05 -9.99 3.04
N THR A 167 -8.33 -9.26 2.19
CA THR A 167 -8.03 -9.66 0.81
C THR A 167 -6.54 -9.62 0.58
N TYR A 168 -5.94 -10.71 0.14
CA TYR A 168 -4.55 -10.75 -0.33
C TYR A 168 -4.48 -10.37 -1.80
N PHE A 169 -3.42 -9.66 -2.20
CA PHE A 169 -3.23 -9.27 -3.58
C PHE A 169 -1.78 -9.39 -4.03
N SER A 170 -1.59 -9.56 -5.34
CA SER A 170 -0.30 -9.39 -6.00
C SER A 170 -0.49 -8.76 -7.37
N MET A 171 0.42 -7.85 -7.72
CA MET A 171 0.44 -7.19 -9.01
C MET A 171 1.82 -7.37 -9.65
N PHE A 172 1.83 -7.75 -10.91
CA PHE A 172 3.02 -7.86 -11.74
C PHE A 172 2.96 -6.83 -12.86
N PHE A 173 4.07 -6.17 -13.10
CA PHE A 173 4.16 -5.07 -14.05
C PHE A 173 5.25 -5.35 -15.09
N VAL A 174 4.96 -5.03 -16.35
CA VAL A 174 5.95 -5.03 -17.42
C VAL A 174 6.11 -3.59 -17.92
N PHE A 175 7.34 -3.10 -17.91
CA PHE A 175 7.69 -1.79 -18.43
C PHE A 175 7.90 -1.83 -19.96
N ALA A 176 7.57 -0.74 -20.64
CA ALA A 176 7.78 -0.61 -22.07
C ALA A 176 9.26 -0.73 -22.48
N SER A 177 10.21 -0.29 -21.60
CA SER A 177 11.62 -0.38 -21.86
C SER A 177 12.47 -0.67 -20.62
N HIS A 178 13.79 -0.84 -20.80
CA HIS A 178 14.76 -0.98 -19.70
C HIS A 178 15.11 0.34 -18.99
N LYS A 179 14.72 1.49 -19.53
CA LYS A 179 14.99 2.79 -18.92
C LYS A 179 14.40 2.88 -17.53
N LYS A 180 15.07 3.59 -16.61
CA LYS A 180 14.67 3.73 -15.20
C LYS A 180 13.32 4.45 -15.01
N ASP A 181 12.98 5.32 -15.95
CA ASP A 181 11.77 6.16 -16.00
C ASP A 181 10.73 5.63 -17.02
N SER A 182 10.87 4.39 -17.46
CA SER A 182 9.97 3.79 -18.43
C SER A 182 8.56 3.61 -17.85
N ALA A 183 7.54 3.91 -18.66
CA ALA A 183 6.15 3.66 -18.32
C ALA A 183 5.80 2.17 -18.33
N VAL A 184 4.78 1.79 -17.56
CA VAL A 184 4.23 0.44 -17.51
C VAL A 184 3.38 0.17 -18.73
N SER A 185 3.59 -0.98 -19.40
CA SER A 185 2.84 -1.42 -20.58
C SER A 185 1.86 -2.57 -20.28
N GLN A 186 2.13 -3.37 -19.23
CA GLN A 186 1.23 -4.45 -18.84
C GLN A 186 1.13 -4.55 -17.32
N ILE A 187 -0.06 -4.89 -16.84
CA ILE A 187 -0.35 -5.16 -15.44
C ILE A 187 -1.11 -6.48 -15.35
N MET A 188 -0.62 -7.40 -14.52
CA MET A 188 -1.32 -8.63 -14.15
C MET A 188 -1.66 -8.55 -12.67
N HIS A 189 -2.93 -8.69 -12.32
CA HIS A 189 -3.42 -8.53 -10.95
C HIS A 189 -4.13 -9.78 -10.47
N TYR A 190 -3.77 -10.26 -9.30
CA TYR A 190 -4.40 -11.38 -8.60
C TYR A 190 -4.92 -10.92 -7.25
N GLN A 191 -6.08 -11.43 -6.87
CA GLN A 191 -6.69 -11.21 -5.55
C GLN A 191 -7.33 -12.50 -5.03
N GLN A 192 -7.30 -12.66 -3.69
CA GLN A 192 -7.96 -13.75 -2.99
C GLN A 192 -8.49 -13.21 -1.64
N THR A 193 -9.78 -13.33 -1.45
CA THR A 193 -10.48 -13.01 -0.20
C THR A 193 -10.65 -14.26 0.64
#